data_a520bd5918709b1fac478c4472ab5ef3
#
_entry.id   a520bd5918709b1fac478c4472ab5ef3
#
_cell.length_a   1.000
_cell.length_b   1.000
_cell.length_c   1.000
_cell.angle_alpha   90.00
_cell.angle_beta   90.00
_cell.angle_gamma   90.00
#
_symmetry.space_group_name_H-M   'P 1'
#
loop_
_entity.id
_entity.type
_entity.pdbx_description
1 polymer ?
#
loop_
_entity_poly.entity_id
_entity_poly.type
_entity_poly.pdbx_seq_one_letter_code
_entity_poly.pdbx_strand_id
1 'polypeptide(L)'
;MTKPNDRELYEGEIATYWFDDGILVSLSKSPKRTVENIKANVQLVRRITNNKPAPLLIYLSNSPVPDKAARKYSTEQLPVIYSAMAMVSKPGLAKFIMNLLFALKKPPIPMKSFTDDKEAKNWLKQYL
;
A
#
# COMPACT_ATOMS: atom_id res chain seq x y z
N MET A 1 -0.69 14.21 3.32
CA MET A 1 -0.31 14.13 1.90
C MET A 1 -1.49 14.51 1.01
N THR A 2 -1.29 15.40 0.08
CA THR A 2 -2.30 15.78 -0.90
C THR A 2 -2.00 15.10 -2.25
N LYS A 3 -3.06 14.89 -3.03
CA LYS A 3 -2.92 14.29 -4.37
C LYS A 3 -2.15 15.26 -5.28
N PRO A 4 -1.25 14.76 -6.14
CA PRO A 4 -0.62 15.60 -7.15
C PRO A 4 -1.64 16.04 -8.20
N ASN A 5 -1.40 17.18 -8.83
CA ASN A 5 -2.27 17.71 -9.88
C ASN A 5 -1.62 17.70 -11.28
N ASP A 6 -0.40 17.16 -11.38
CA ASP A 6 0.42 17.18 -12.59
C ASP A 6 0.63 15.78 -13.21
N ARG A 7 -0.13 14.79 -12.76
CA ARG A 7 -0.02 13.41 -13.25
C ARG A 7 -1.34 12.68 -13.18
N GLU A 8 -1.43 11.57 -13.91
CA GLU A 8 -2.64 10.74 -13.94
C GLU A 8 -2.89 10.08 -12.59
N LEU A 9 -4.14 10.15 -12.13
CA LEU A 9 -4.58 9.51 -10.90
C LEU A 9 -5.51 8.35 -11.24
N TYR A 10 -5.36 7.26 -10.50
CA TYR A 10 -6.21 6.07 -10.61
C TYR A 10 -7.01 5.93 -9.33
N GLU A 11 -8.30 6.27 -9.41
CA GLU A 11 -9.19 6.30 -8.24
C GLU A 11 -9.78 4.92 -7.97
N GLY A 12 -9.56 4.42 -6.75
CA GLY A 12 -10.21 3.22 -6.24
C GLY A 12 -11.05 3.52 -5.01
N GLU A 13 -11.79 2.54 -4.54
CA GLU A 13 -12.64 2.69 -3.35
C GLU A 13 -11.82 2.88 -2.07
N ILE A 14 -10.69 2.18 -1.96
CA ILE A 14 -9.87 2.19 -0.74
C ILE A 14 -8.57 2.98 -0.87
N ALA A 15 -8.21 3.41 -2.07
CA ALA A 15 -6.99 4.19 -2.29
C ALA A 15 -7.03 4.92 -3.62
N THR A 16 -6.26 6.03 -3.70
CA THR A 16 -5.93 6.71 -4.94
C THR A 16 -4.48 6.38 -5.27
N TYR A 17 -4.22 5.99 -6.52
CA TYR A 17 -2.88 5.60 -6.98
C TYR A 17 -2.33 6.56 -8.03
N TRP A 18 -1.01 6.70 -8.05
CA TRP A 18 -0.27 7.33 -9.15
C TRP A 18 1.14 6.76 -9.20
N PHE A 19 1.87 7.02 -10.29
CA PHE A 19 3.26 6.61 -10.42
C PHE A 19 4.20 7.80 -10.20
N ASP A 20 5.30 7.55 -9.52
CA ASP A 20 6.38 8.52 -9.29
C ASP A 20 7.72 7.79 -9.49
N ASP A 21 8.39 8.09 -10.61
CA ASP A 21 9.68 7.47 -11.00
C ASP A 21 9.66 5.93 -10.94
N GLY A 22 8.58 5.33 -11.44
CA GLY A 22 8.42 3.87 -11.47
C GLY A 22 7.87 3.28 -10.18
N ILE A 23 7.78 4.06 -9.11
CA ILE A 23 7.21 3.66 -7.83
C ILE A 23 5.70 3.90 -7.87
N LEU A 24 4.92 2.90 -7.50
CA LEU A 24 3.49 3.05 -7.33
C LEU A 24 3.21 3.72 -5.98
N VAL A 25 2.54 4.86 -6.01
CA VAL A 25 2.19 5.61 -4.80
C VAL A 25 0.71 5.43 -4.51
N SER A 26 0.38 5.17 -3.26
CA SER A 26 -0.99 4.98 -2.79
C SER A 26 -1.30 5.95 -1.67
N LEU A 27 -2.40 6.70 -1.84
CA LEU A 27 -2.98 7.50 -0.78
C LEU A 27 -4.21 6.76 -0.26
N SER A 28 -4.11 6.22 0.95
CA SER A 28 -5.18 5.41 1.54
C SER A 28 -6.42 6.24 1.85
N LYS A 29 -7.59 5.64 1.59
CA LYS A 29 -8.89 6.17 1.98
C LYS A 29 -9.37 5.48 3.25
N SER A 30 -10.40 6.05 3.89
CA SER A 30 -10.85 5.66 5.24
C SER A 30 -11.90 4.54 5.34
N PRO A 31 -12.55 4.04 4.27
CA PRO A 31 -13.56 3.00 4.46
C PRO A 31 -12.96 1.71 5.01
N LYS A 32 -13.78 0.95 5.72
CA LYS A 32 -13.39 -0.36 6.23
C LYS A 32 -12.99 -1.28 5.06
N ARG A 33 -11.86 -1.96 5.19
CA ARG A 33 -11.41 -2.94 4.20
C ARG A 33 -12.23 -4.21 4.34
N THR A 34 -12.85 -4.62 3.24
CA THR A 34 -13.59 -5.88 3.12
C THR A 34 -12.92 -6.74 2.06
N VAL A 35 -13.21 -8.03 2.04
CA VAL A 35 -12.70 -8.91 0.98
C VAL A 35 -13.11 -8.37 -0.40
N GLU A 36 -14.34 -7.88 -0.53
CA GLU A 36 -14.86 -7.36 -1.80
C GLU A 36 -14.11 -6.13 -2.29
N ASN A 37 -13.89 -5.11 -1.43
CA ASN A 37 -13.20 -3.91 -1.88
C ASN A 37 -11.69 -4.13 -2.03
N ILE A 38 -11.11 -5.09 -1.31
CA ILE A 38 -9.71 -5.49 -1.52
C ILE A 38 -9.58 -6.20 -2.87
N LYS A 39 -10.52 -7.08 -3.25
CA LYS A 39 -10.52 -7.70 -4.59
C LYS A 39 -10.58 -6.66 -5.70
N ALA A 40 -11.46 -5.69 -5.57
CA ALA A 40 -11.56 -4.59 -6.55
C ALA A 40 -10.25 -3.82 -6.63
N ASN A 41 -9.60 -3.57 -5.49
CA ASN A 41 -8.32 -2.88 -5.42
C ASN A 41 -7.20 -3.70 -6.10
N VAL A 42 -7.16 -5.00 -5.88
CA VAL A 42 -6.18 -5.89 -6.53
C VAL A 42 -6.34 -5.84 -8.06
N GLN A 43 -7.58 -5.87 -8.55
CA GLN A 43 -7.85 -5.77 -9.99
C GLN A 43 -7.41 -4.42 -10.56
N LEU A 44 -7.65 -3.33 -9.84
CA LEU A 44 -7.20 -2.00 -10.25
C LEU A 44 -5.67 -1.95 -10.34
N VAL A 45 -4.97 -2.41 -9.31
CA VAL A 45 -3.51 -2.40 -9.29
C VAL A 45 -2.94 -3.26 -10.43
N ARG A 46 -3.48 -4.46 -10.63
CA ARG A 46 -3.03 -5.34 -11.71
C ARG A 46 -3.21 -4.70 -13.09
N ARG A 47 -4.29 -3.95 -13.28
CA ARG A 47 -4.55 -3.26 -14.53
C ARG A 47 -3.53 -2.14 -14.79
N ILE A 48 -3.27 -1.29 -13.77
CA ILE A 48 -2.37 -0.14 -13.95
C ILE A 48 -0.89 -0.53 -13.95
N THR A 49 -0.54 -1.71 -13.43
CA THR A 49 0.84 -2.23 -13.43
C THR A 49 1.12 -3.26 -14.52
N ASN A 50 0.15 -3.53 -15.40
CA ASN A 50 0.24 -4.56 -16.43
C ASN A 50 0.57 -5.94 -15.85
N ASN A 51 -0.04 -6.29 -14.72
CA ASN A 51 0.13 -7.56 -14.00
C ASN A 51 1.56 -7.83 -13.51
N LYS A 52 2.38 -6.79 -13.34
CA LYS A 52 3.73 -6.92 -12.79
C LYS A 52 3.76 -6.39 -11.37
N PRO A 53 4.37 -7.11 -10.41
CA PRO A 53 4.55 -6.56 -9.06
C PRO A 53 5.35 -5.26 -9.11
N ALA A 54 4.88 -4.25 -8.40
CA ALA A 54 5.50 -2.93 -8.36
C ALA A 54 5.91 -2.57 -6.94
N PRO A 55 7.00 -1.80 -6.75
CA PRO A 55 7.30 -1.25 -5.43
C PRO A 55 6.24 -0.22 -5.06
N LEU A 56 5.72 -0.33 -3.83
CA LEU A 56 4.63 0.51 -3.35
C LEU A 56 5.10 1.44 -2.24
N LEU A 57 4.79 2.73 -2.38
CA LEU A 57 4.86 3.70 -1.29
C LEU A 57 3.43 4.02 -0.88
N ILE A 58 3.06 3.70 0.35
CA ILE A 58 1.70 3.94 0.85
C ILE A 58 1.68 5.00 1.94
N TYR A 59 0.86 6.04 1.73
CA TYR A 59 0.51 7.01 2.77
C TYR A 59 -0.71 6.49 3.50
N LEU A 60 -0.52 6.15 4.78
CA LEU A 60 -1.57 5.51 5.58
C LEU A 60 -2.57 6.51 6.14
N SER A 61 -3.83 6.09 6.22
CA SER A 61 -4.91 6.84 6.84
C SER A 61 -5.44 6.12 8.08
N ASN A 62 -6.22 6.82 8.90
CA ASN A 62 -6.95 6.21 10.00
C ASN A 62 -8.17 5.50 9.42
N SER A 63 -8.05 4.21 9.17
CA SER A 63 -9.16 3.38 8.72
C SER A 63 -9.48 2.32 9.75
N PRO A 64 -10.75 1.83 9.82
CA PRO A 64 -11.10 0.75 10.72
C PRO A 64 -10.25 -0.50 10.46
N VAL A 65 -10.00 -1.28 11.51
CA VAL A 65 -9.25 -2.53 11.41
C VAL A 65 -10.03 -3.50 10.51
N PRO A 66 -9.41 -4.07 9.47
CA PRO A 66 -10.05 -5.10 8.65
C PRO A 66 -10.35 -6.34 9.50
N ASP A 67 -11.42 -7.07 9.16
CA ASP A 67 -11.68 -8.33 9.82
C ASP A 67 -10.62 -9.40 9.42
N LYS A 68 -10.68 -10.55 10.08
CA LYS A 68 -9.69 -11.62 9.88
C LYS A 68 -9.66 -12.10 8.42
N ALA A 69 -10.82 -12.27 7.79
CA ALA A 69 -10.90 -12.73 6.40
C ALA A 69 -10.30 -11.73 5.44
N ALA A 70 -10.59 -10.43 5.64
CA ALA A 70 -10.02 -9.35 4.82
C ALA A 70 -8.51 -9.26 4.97
N ARG A 71 -7.98 -9.37 6.20
CA ARG A 71 -6.52 -9.36 6.45
C ARG A 71 -5.83 -10.54 5.78
N LYS A 72 -6.40 -11.73 5.90
CA LYS A 72 -5.85 -12.95 5.28
C LYS A 72 -5.79 -12.80 3.76
N TYR A 73 -6.89 -12.39 3.14
CA TYR A 73 -6.96 -12.18 1.71
C TYR A 73 -5.95 -11.13 1.23
N SER A 74 -5.91 -9.97 1.92
CA SER A 74 -4.96 -8.90 1.60
C SER A 74 -3.52 -9.40 1.65
N THR A 75 -3.15 -10.13 2.70
CA THR A 75 -1.80 -10.67 2.87
C THR A 75 -1.42 -11.64 1.75
N GLU A 76 -2.35 -12.51 1.35
CA GLU A 76 -2.13 -13.46 0.27
C GLU A 76 -1.90 -12.77 -1.07
N GLN A 77 -2.52 -11.59 -1.28
CA GLN A 77 -2.41 -10.84 -2.53
C GLN A 77 -1.16 -9.96 -2.60
N LEU A 78 -0.51 -9.63 -1.48
CA LEU A 78 0.63 -8.71 -1.47
C LEU A 78 1.73 -9.10 -2.46
N PRO A 79 2.24 -10.34 -2.48
CA PRO A 79 3.30 -10.70 -3.42
C PRO A 79 2.84 -10.76 -4.89
N VAL A 80 1.54 -10.79 -5.12
CA VAL A 80 0.99 -10.77 -6.48
C VAL A 80 1.07 -9.37 -7.09
N ILE A 81 0.84 -8.34 -6.28
CA ILE A 81 0.71 -6.96 -6.77
C ILE A 81 1.88 -6.05 -6.38
N TYR A 82 2.63 -6.38 -5.34
CA TYR A 82 3.73 -5.54 -4.87
C TYR A 82 5.03 -6.33 -4.71
N SER A 83 6.14 -5.70 -5.11
CA SER A 83 7.48 -6.28 -4.92
C SER A 83 8.09 -5.87 -3.57
N ALA A 84 7.68 -4.73 -3.04
CA ALA A 84 8.08 -4.23 -1.73
C ALA A 84 7.08 -3.15 -1.30
N MET A 85 7.02 -2.86 0.00
CA MET A 85 6.11 -1.83 0.51
C MET A 85 6.82 -0.95 1.53
N ALA A 86 6.83 0.35 1.26
CA ALA A 86 7.24 1.38 2.22
C ALA A 86 5.99 2.07 2.75
N MET A 87 5.82 2.06 4.07
CA MET A 87 4.66 2.67 4.72
C MET A 87 5.05 3.98 5.37
N VAL A 88 4.43 5.08 4.93
CA VAL A 88 4.68 6.40 5.47
C VAL A 88 3.56 6.77 6.44
N SER A 89 3.92 7.10 7.67
CA SER A 89 2.97 7.44 8.72
C SER A 89 3.59 8.44 9.70
N LYS A 90 2.75 9.00 10.56
CA LYS A 90 3.21 9.89 11.62
C LYS A 90 4.07 9.11 12.62
N PRO A 91 5.07 9.77 13.27
CA PRO A 91 5.87 9.13 14.32
C PRO A 91 5.00 8.50 15.40
N GLY A 92 5.39 7.30 15.85
CA GLY A 92 4.67 6.57 16.90
C GLY A 92 3.56 5.65 16.41
N LEU A 93 3.14 5.76 15.14
CA LEU A 93 2.08 4.91 14.59
C LEU A 93 2.60 3.67 13.85
N ALA A 94 3.87 3.66 13.46
CA ALA A 94 4.43 2.60 12.62
C ALA A 94 4.28 1.21 13.23
N LYS A 95 4.62 1.06 14.52
CA LYS A 95 4.53 -0.23 15.22
C LYS A 95 3.08 -0.71 15.33
N PHE A 96 2.17 0.21 15.64
CA PHE A 96 0.74 -0.09 15.72
C PHE A 96 0.20 -0.57 14.37
N ILE A 97 0.56 0.12 13.30
CA ILE A 97 0.14 -0.21 11.94
C ILE A 97 0.69 -1.57 11.51
N MET A 98 1.96 -1.86 11.79
CA MET A 98 2.56 -3.15 11.48
C MET A 98 1.83 -4.29 12.17
N ASN A 99 1.49 -4.12 13.46
CA ASN A 99 0.76 -5.13 14.21
C ASN A 99 -0.66 -5.34 13.71
N LEU A 100 -1.34 -4.26 13.27
CA LEU A 100 -2.70 -4.32 12.76
C LEU A 100 -2.82 -4.98 11.39
N LEU A 101 -1.93 -4.59 10.47
CA LEU A 101 -1.99 -5.05 9.08
C LEU A 101 -1.31 -6.40 8.90
N PHE A 102 -0.30 -6.68 9.71
CA PHE A 102 0.61 -7.80 9.49
C PHE A 102 0.88 -8.57 10.77
N ALA A 103 -0.17 -9.02 11.48
CA ALA A 103 -0.02 -9.92 12.62
C ALA A 103 0.66 -11.25 12.21
N LEU A 104 1.62 -11.16 11.30
CA LEU A 104 2.35 -12.26 10.71
C LEU A 104 3.75 -12.32 11.29
N LYS A 105 4.21 -13.53 11.56
CA LYS A 105 5.59 -13.77 12.02
C LYS A 105 6.61 -13.35 10.95
N LYS A 106 6.23 -13.40 9.67
CA LYS A 106 7.10 -13.04 8.55
C LYS A 106 6.26 -12.42 7.44
N PRO A 107 6.54 -11.16 7.04
CA PRO A 107 5.82 -10.54 5.93
C PRO A 107 6.16 -11.25 4.60
N PRO A 108 5.17 -11.36 3.68
CA PRO A 108 5.38 -12.06 2.41
C PRO A 108 6.24 -11.31 1.40
N ILE A 109 6.47 -10.01 1.63
CA ILE A 109 7.33 -9.14 0.81
C ILE A 109 8.13 -8.24 1.74
N PRO A 110 9.24 -7.63 1.27
CA PRO A 110 9.95 -6.63 2.07
C PRO A 110 9.05 -5.46 2.42
N MET A 111 8.99 -5.13 3.70
CA MET A 111 8.16 -4.04 4.24
C MET A 111 8.97 -3.22 5.22
N LYS A 112 8.84 -1.90 5.14
CA LYS A 112 9.51 -1.00 6.07
C LYS A 112 8.67 0.24 6.32
N SER A 113 8.68 0.72 7.57
CA SER A 113 7.97 1.94 7.97
C SER A 113 8.90 3.13 7.95
N PHE A 114 8.38 4.27 7.52
CA PHE A 114 9.10 5.53 7.45
C PHE A 114 8.23 6.66 7.97
N THR A 115 8.87 7.72 8.45
CA THR A 115 8.21 8.99 8.77
C THR A 115 8.48 10.03 7.69
N ASP A 116 9.46 9.78 6.80
CA ASP A 116 9.86 10.65 5.71
C ASP A 116 9.68 9.92 4.36
N ASP A 117 8.92 10.52 3.47
CA ASP A 117 8.64 9.93 2.16
C ASP A 117 9.86 9.91 1.22
N LYS A 118 10.80 10.83 1.40
CA LYS A 118 12.05 10.82 0.62
C LYS A 118 12.90 9.60 0.94
N GLU A 119 13.03 9.27 2.22
CA GLU A 119 13.72 8.06 2.66
C GLU A 119 13.00 6.80 2.17
N ALA A 120 11.67 6.80 2.21
CA ALA A 120 10.86 5.70 1.73
C ALA A 120 11.07 5.46 0.23
N LYS A 121 11.03 6.50 -0.58
CA LYS A 121 11.30 6.41 -2.02
C LYS A 121 12.71 5.91 -2.30
N ASN A 122 13.69 6.41 -1.56
CA ASN A 122 15.08 5.99 -1.75
C ASN A 122 15.25 4.49 -1.45
N TRP A 123 14.62 4.00 -0.40
CA TRP A 123 14.65 2.57 -0.06
C TRP A 123 14.00 1.72 -1.15
N LEU A 124 12.90 2.19 -1.74
CA LEU A 124 12.16 1.45 -2.77
C LEU A 124 12.90 1.36 -4.11
N LYS A 125 13.84 2.25 -4.38
CA LYS A 125 14.60 2.25 -5.65
C LYS A 125 15.33 0.95 -5.91
N GLN A 126 15.74 0.23 -4.88
CA GLN A 126 16.40 -1.07 -5.04
C GLN A 126 15.47 -2.16 -5.58
N TYR A 127 14.17 -1.92 -5.59
CA TYR A 127 13.15 -2.86 -6.06
C TYR A 127 12.57 -2.50 -7.42
N LEU A 128 13.12 -1.48 -8.07
CA LEU A 128 12.71 -1.08 -9.42
C LEU A 128 13.24 -2.05 -10.48
#